data_73b51ccad1504819211795bcfcd34a22
#
_entry.id   73b51ccad1504819211795bcfcd34a22
#
_cell.length_a   1.000
_cell.length_b   1.000
_cell.length_c   1.000
_cell.angle_alpha   90.00
_cell.angle_beta   90.00
_cell.angle_gamma   90.00
#
_symmetry.space_group_name_H-M   'P 1'
#
loop_
_entity.id
_entity.type
_entity.pdbx_description
1 polymer ?
#
loop_
_entity_poly.entity_id
_entity_poly.type
_entity_poly.pdbx_seq_one_letter_code
_entity_poly.pdbx_strand_id
1 'polypeptide(L)'
;MIGSLYHPIFLLIVFVVTIFVTQTNTKYYLFEDEESERTTYHILSFIFAIGIGLFIGFRPICREFVDMVDYDRSYSKMLGNYFFFDFDTDNIIFDNFFAYLASKNIPVRAFFVIVSLVYYGMIWHACRRFFSENTLLAFIVYLAALSTFTYSTNGIKAGLATSVFLVALSYYDKPLISIPIALLTYGIHHSMILVIVAYIIVLLFKNPKYYFGIWIVSFIIAALHITWFQHYFAGFTDEHGASYLLSSRNSGFRIDFILYSAVPVFIGYFLTFKYKVISRTYNTILNLYLLTNSVWMLCMYSNFTNRIAYLSWFLYPIVLLYPLVNLYWSENQDRYLNYIIFGHLGFTLFMTFVYS
;
A
#
# COMPACT_ATOMS: atom_id res chain seq x y z
N MET A 1 14.05 -3.02 -23.36
CA MET A 1 13.60 -4.44 -23.46
C MET A 1 13.67 -5.20 -22.13
N ILE A 2 14.78 -5.17 -21.37
CA ILE A 2 14.85 -5.90 -20.08
C ILE A 2 13.94 -5.29 -19.01
N GLY A 3 13.84 -3.96 -18.91
CA GLY A 3 13.01 -3.29 -17.92
C GLY A 3 11.50 -3.59 -18.05
N SER A 4 11.01 -3.69 -19.29
CA SER A 4 9.60 -3.99 -19.58
C SER A 4 9.15 -5.39 -19.13
N LEU A 5 10.09 -6.32 -18.92
CA LEU A 5 9.79 -7.68 -18.47
C LEU A 5 9.64 -7.80 -16.94
N TYR A 6 10.11 -6.82 -16.17
CA TYR A 6 10.09 -6.91 -14.72
C TYR A 6 8.68 -7.01 -14.13
N HIS A 7 7.74 -6.19 -14.60
CA HIS A 7 6.36 -6.25 -14.14
C HIS A 7 5.65 -7.56 -14.53
N PRO A 8 5.72 -8.02 -15.80
CA PRO A 8 5.22 -9.34 -16.17
C PRO A 8 5.82 -10.50 -15.36
N ILE A 9 7.13 -10.51 -15.15
CA ILE A 9 7.80 -11.56 -14.37
C ILE A 9 7.35 -11.49 -12.90
N PHE A 10 7.26 -10.31 -12.30
CA PHE A 10 6.75 -10.12 -10.95
C PHE A 10 5.34 -10.70 -10.82
N LEU A 11 4.42 -10.36 -11.73
CA LEU A 11 3.06 -10.88 -11.71
C LEU A 11 2.99 -12.38 -11.98
N LEU A 12 3.86 -12.93 -12.82
CA LEU A 12 3.95 -14.37 -13.03
C LEU A 12 4.39 -15.10 -11.76
N ILE A 13 5.39 -14.57 -11.04
CA ILE A 13 5.82 -15.12 -9.75
C ILE A 13 4.64 -15.09 -8.76
N VAL A 14 3.95 -13.95 -8.64
CA VAL A 14 2.79 -13.81 -7.76
C VAL A 14 1.69 -14.81 -8.13
N PHE A 15 1.39 -14.97 -9.42
CA PHE A 15 0.38 -15.90 -9.93
C PHE A 15 0.71 -17.36 -9.58
N VAL A 16 1.94 -17.80 -9.87
CA VAL A 16 2.39 -19.19 -9.58
C VAL A 16 2.33 -19.47 -8.08
N VAL A 17 2.83 -18.55 -7.25
CA VAL A 17 2.82 -18.75 -5.80
C VAL A 17 1.39 -18.67 -5.24
N THR A 18 0.51 -17.85 -5.83
CA THR A 18 -0.92 -17.83 -5.46
C THR A 18 -1.57 -19.19 -5.69
N ILE A 19 -1.36 -19.79 -6.87
CA ILE A 19 -1.90 -21.14 -7.15
C ILE A 19 -1.37 -22.15 -6.14
N PHE A 20 -0.05 -22.15 -5.91
CA PHE A 20 0.57 -23.07 -4.97
C PHE A 20 -0.04 -22.96 -3.56
N VAL A 21 -0.12 -21.74 -3.01
CA VAL A 21 -0.63 -21.50 -1.66
C VAL A 21 -2.12 -21.83 -1.54
N THR A 22 -2.94 -21.48 -2.55
CA THR A 22 -4.37 -21.79 -2.52
C THR A 22 -4.69 -23.28 -2.68
N GLN A 23 -3.81 -24.06 -3.32
CA GLN A 23 -3.96 -25.52 -3.46
C GLN A 23 -3.45 -26.28 -2.24
N THR A 24 -2.42 -25.80 -1.56
CA THR A 24 -1.85 -26.47 -0.38
C THR A 24 -2.64 -26.17 0.89
N ASN A 25 -3.25 -25.01 1.01
CA ASN A 25 -4.06 -24.61 2.15
C ASN A 25 -5.53 -24.98 1.94
N THR A 26 -5.92 -26.21 2.29
CA THR A 26 -7.30 -26.67 2.16
C THR A 26 -8.23 -26.19 3.27
N LYS A 27 -7.71 -25.68 4.40
CA LYS A 27 -8.49 -25.14 5.53
C LYS A 27 -7.77 -23.97 6.17
N TYR A 28 -8.25 -22.75 5.95
CA TYR A 28 -7.66 -21.53 6.50
C TYR A 28 -8.01 -21.26 7.97
N TYR A 29 -8.99 -21.97 8.56
CA TYR A 29 -9.59 -21.67 9.87
C TYR A 29 -9.36 -22.71 10.96
N LEU A 30 -8.90 -23.90 10.63
CA LEU A 30 -8.82 -25.01 11.58
C LEU A 30 -7.41 -25.58 11.61
N PHE A 31 -6.44 -24.73 11.97
CA PHE A 31 -5.10 -25.23 12.23
C PHE A 31 -4.92 -25.52 13.71
N GLU A 32 -5.19 -26.75 14.09
CA GLU A 32 -4.44 -27.46 15.11
C GLU A 32 -3.14 -27.96 14.47
N ASP A 33 -2.35 -27.05 13.88
CA ASP A 33 -1.09 -27.46 13.25
C ASP A 33 0.04 -27.42 14.28
N GLU A 34 0.88 -28.44 14.22
CA GLU A 34 2.07 -28.55 15.03
C GLU A 34 2.93 -27.28 14.90
N GLU A 35 3.48 -26.81 15.99
CA GLU A 35 4.30 -25.58 16.11
C GLU A 35 5.48 -25.55 15.12
N SER A 36 5.91 -26.73 14.67
CA SER A 36 7.01 -26.92 13.70
C SER A 36 6.62 -26.53 12.27
N GLU A 37 5.42 -26.84 11.80
CA GLU A 37 4.94 -26.44 10.47
C GLU A 37 4.72 -24.94 10.40
N ARG A 38 4.13 -24.35 11.42
CA ARG A 38 3.92 -22.91 11.56
C ARG A 38 5.23 -22.11 11.42
N THR A 39 6.29 -22.58 12.11
CA THR A 39 7.61 -21.93 12.03
C THR A 39 8.19 -22.02 10.62
N THR A 40 8.03 -23.14 9.94
CA THR A 40 8.50 -23.35 8.56
C THR A 40 7.82 -22.39 7.58
N TYR A 41 6.51 -22.21 7.64
CA TYR A 41 5.78 -21.25 6.77
C TYR A 41 6.19 -19.80 7.03
N HIS A 42 6.48 -19.42 8.26
CA HIS A 42 6.99 -18.08 8.57
C HIS A 42 8.37 -17.83 7.96
N ILE A 43 9.28 -18.81 8.06
CA ILE A 43 10.63 -18.72 7.49
C ILE A 43 10.53 -18.63 5.95
N LEU A 44 9.72 -19.47 5.32
CA LEU A 44 9.52 -19.44 3.86
C LEU A 44 8.95 -18.11 3.39
N SER A 45 7.96 -17.55 4.10
CA SER A 45 7.38 -16.26 3.76
C SER A 45 8.39 -15.11 3.90
N PHE A 46 9.28 -15.18 4.89
CA PHE A 46 10.35 -14.19 5.06
C PHE A 46 11.40 -14.30 3.94
N ILE A 47 11.85 -15.51 3.62
CA ILE A 47 12.78 -15.74 2.50
C ILE A 47 12.17 -15.24 1.20
N PHE A 48 10.89 -15.50 0.98
CA PHE A 48 10.17 -15.00 -0.21
C PHE A 48 10.13 -13.46 -0.26
N ALA A 49 9.86 -12.81 0.88
CA ALA A 49 9.89 -11.34 0.96
C ALA A 49 11.28 -10.76 0.64
N ILE A 50 12.34 -11.37 1.15
CA ILE A 50 13.72 -11.00 0.81
C ILE A 50 13.99 -11.24 -0.68
N GLY A 51 13.57 -12.37 -1.24
CA GLY A 51 13.74 -12.70 -2.66
C GLY A 51 13.08 -11.66 -3.57
N ILE A 52 11.83 -11.27 -3.29
CA ILE A 52 11.11 -10.21 -4.02
C ILE A 52 11.81 -8.86 -3.82
N GLY A 53 12.24 -8.54 -2.61
CA GLY A 53 12.98 -7.30 -2.33
C GLY A 53 14.28 -7.21 -3.13
N LEU A 54 15.05 -8.29 -3.22
CA LEU A 54 16.27 -8.36 -4.03
C LEU A 54 15.94 -8.29 -5.53
N PHE A 55 14.95 -9.04 -6.01
CA PHE A 55 14.51 -9.02 -7.40
C PHE A 55 14.19 -7.60 -7.88
N ILE A 56 13.39 -6.87 -7.09
CA ILE A 56 13.04 -5.47 -7.42
C ILE A 56 14.22 -4.51 -7.16
N GLY A 57 15.01 -4.71 -6.11
CA GLY A 57 16.15 -3.86 -5.79
C GLY A 57 17.26 -3.90 -6.85
N PHE A 58 17.49 -5.05 -7.49
CA PHE A 58 18.46 -5.23 -8.55
C PHE A 58 17.93 -4.91 -9.96
N ARG A 59 16.70 -4.38 -10.11
CA ARG A 59 16.17 -4.00 -11.41
C ARG A 59 17.09 -3.03 -12.15
N PRO A 60 17.13 -3.04 -13.50
CA PRO A 60 17.98 -2.14 -14.27
C PRO A 60 17.51 -0.68 -14.13
N ILE A 61 18.46 0.25 -14.17
CA ILE A 61 18.18 1.68 -14.29
C ILE A 61 17.84 1.95 -15.75
N CYS A 62 16.56 2.15 -16.05
CA CYS A 62 16.08 2.32 -17.41
C CYS A 62 14.82 3.18 -17.45
N ARG A 63 14.42 3.63 -18.65
CA ARG A 63 13.31 4.57 -18.84
C ARG A 63 11.95 4.03 -18.41
N GLU A 64 11.77 2.73 -18.34
CA GLU A 64 10.56 2.07 -17.82
C GLU A 64 10.36 2.34 -16.31
N PHE A 65 11.45 2.66 -15.60
CA PHE A 65 11.45 3.06 -14.19
C PHE A 65 11.86 4.53 -14.09
N VAL A 66 10.95 5.43 -14.45
CA VAL A 66 11.21 6.86 -14.60
C VAL A 66 11.86 7.47 -13.35
N ASP A 67 11.25 7.26 -12.17
CA ASP A 67 11.75 7.77 -10.91
C ASP A 67 13.19 7.28 -10.62
N MET A 68 13.50 6.04 -10.99
CA MET A 68 14.83 5.46 -10.78
C MET A 68 15.92 6.19 -11.58
N VAL A 69 15.62 6.62 -12.80
CA VAL A 69 16.56 7.38 -13.63
C VAL A 69 16.82 8.76 -13.02
N ASP A 70 15.78 9.40 -12.50
CA ASP A 70 15.91 10.72 -11.87
C ASP A 70 16.67 10.64 -10.54
N TYR A 71 16.43 9.58 -9.75
CA TYR A 71 17.22 9.30 -8.55
C TYR A 71 18.70 9.04 -8.89
N ASP A 72 19.00 8.22 -9.89
CA ASP A 72 20.38 7.92 -10.32
C ASP A 72 21.12 9.19 -10.73
N ARG A 73 20.46 10.05 -11.50
CA ARG A 73 21.02 11.34 -11.92
C ARG A 73 21.30 12.27 -10.73
N SER A 74 20.37 12.35 -9.79
CA SER A 74 20.49 13.18 -8.60
C SER A 74 21.57 12.65 -7.67
N TYR A 75 21.60 11.33 -7.48
CA TYR A 75 22.60 10.63 -6.67
C TYR A 75 24.01 10.85 -7.17
N SER A 76 24.21 10.73 -8.49
CA SER A 76 25.49 10.91 -9.13
C SER A 76 26.10 12.31 -8.92
N LYS A 77 25.24 13.35 -8.80
CA LYS A 77 25.68 14.71 -8.47
C LYS A 77 26.12 14.89 -7.02
N MET A 78 25.66 14.01 -6.13
CA MET A 78 25.94 14.06 -4.69
C MET A 78 27.10 13.15 -4.28
N LEU A 79 27.59 12.27 -5.17
CA LEU A 79 28.64 11.31 -4.85
C LEU A 79 29.90 12.02 -4.34
N GLY A 80 30.38 11.56 -3.18
CA GLY A 80 31.62 12.06 -2.56
C GLY A 80 31.54 13.46 -1.98
N ASN A 81 30.39 14.14 -2.06
CA ASN A 81 30.21 15.44 -1.43
C ASN A 81 30.16 15.29 0.10
N TYR A 82 30.54 16.34 0.82
CA TYR A 82 30.36 16.36 2.27
C TYR A 82 28.87 16.26 2.63
N PHE A 83 28.56 15.41 3.59
CA PHE A 83 27.19 15.28 4.10
C PHE A 83 26.93 16.37 5.15
N PHE A 84 25.88 17.16 4.91
CA PHE A 84 25.27 18.04 5.90
C PHE A 84 23.80 17.63 6.01
N PHE A 85 23.32 17.53 7.24
CA PHE A 85 21.91 17.22 7.48
C PHE A 85 21.07 18.44 7.09
N ASP A 86 20.17 18.25 6.13
CA ASP A 86 19.26 19.29 5.63
C ASP A 86 17.93 19.21 6.35
N PHE A 87 17.59 20.25 7.12
CA PHE A 87 16.33 20.36 7.85
C PHE A 87 15.21 20.98 7.01
N ASP A 88 15.53 21.60 5.88
CA ASP A 88 14.58 22.35 5.05
C ASP A 88 13.96 21.49 3.93
N THR A 89 14.39 20.24 3.79
CA THR A 89 13.81 19.31 2.81
C THR A 89 12.45 18.77 3.24
N ASP A 90 11.54 18.63 2.28
CA ASP A 90 10.18 18.11 2.52
C ASP A 90 10.13 16.68 3.07
N ASN A 91 11.11 15.84 2.68
CA ASN A 91 11.17 14.43 3.05
C ASN A 91 12.42 14.15 3.89
N ILE A 92 12.49 14.79 5.04
CA ILE A 92 13.70 14.94 5.87
C ILE A 92 14.44 13.60 6.14
N ILE A 93 13.73 12.49 6.35
CA ILE A 93 14.36 11.20 6.61
C ILE A 93 14.90 10.61 5.30
N PHE A 94 14.07 10.59 4.25
CA PHE A 94 14.44 9.95 2.99
C PHE A 94 15.57 10.71 2.28
N ASP A 95 15.45 12.03 2.17
CA ASP A 95 16.40 12.84 1.40
C ASP A 95 17.76 12.91 2.10
N ASN A 96 17.79 13.02 3.44
CA ASN A 96 19.05 12.94 4.20
C ASN A 96 19.67 11.54 4.15
N PHE A 97 18.88 10.46 4.19
CA PHE A 97 19.40 9.11 4.02
C PHE A 97 20.03 8.92 2.63
N PHE A 98 19.36 9.40 1.59
CA PHE A 98 19.85 9.40 0.22
C PHE A 98 21.19 10.15 0.07
N ALA A 99 21.25 11.38 0.57
CA ALA A 99 22.46 12.21 0.56
C ALA A 99 23.61 11.59 1.39
N TYR A 100 23.29 11.00 2.54
CA TYR A 100 24.27 10.33 3.40
C TYR A 100 24.93 9.15 2.66
N LEU A 101 24.18 8.29 2.01
CA LEU A 101 24.74 7.16 1.25
C LEU A 101 25.62 7.65 0.10
N ALA A 102 25.19 8.71 -0.62
CA ALA A 102 25.96 9.30 -1.70
C ALA A 102 27.28 9.89 -1.20
N SER A 103 27.30 10.56 -0.04
CA SER A 103 28.50 11.14 0.58
C SER A 103 29.54 10.07 0.96
N LYS A 104 29.09 8.84 1.24
CA LYS A 104 29.96 7.69 1.52
C LYS A 104 30.42 6.95 0.29
N ASN A 105 30.15 7.46 -0.92
CA ASN A 105 30.45 6.80 -2.19
C ASN A 105 29.82 5.41 -2.33
N ILE A 106 28.71 5.15 -1.63
CA ILE A 106 27.97 3.90 -1.76
C ILE A 106 27.28 3.89 -3.14
N PRO A 107 27.36 2.82 -3.92
CA PRO A 107 26.69 2.79 -5.23
C PRO A 107 25.17 3.00 -5.10
N VAL A 108 24.56 3.76 -6.02
CA VAL A 108 23.11 4.01 -6.04
C VAL A 108 22.28 2.72 -6.07
N ARG A 109 22.83 1.66 -6.65
CA ARG A 109 22.20 0.34 -6.65
C ARG A 109 21.99 -0.21 -5.23
N ALA A 110 22.94 0.02 -4.33
CA ALA A 110 22.79 -0.37 -2.92
C ALA A 110 21.63 0.38 -2.26
N PHE A 111 21.48 1.68 -2.56
CA PHE A 111 20.32 2.46 -2.11
C PHE A 111 19.00 1.81 -2.58
N PHE A 112 18.84 1.48 -3.86
CA PHE A 112 17.63 0.84 -4.36
C PHE A 112 17.37 -0.54 -3.72
N VAL A 113 18.40 -1.33 -3.50
CA VAL A 113 18.30 -2.63 -2.82
C VAL A 113 17.84 -2.44 -1.37
N ILE A 114 18.45 -1.52 -0.63
CA ILE A 114 18.06 -1.22 0.77
C ILE A 114 16.59 -0.79 0.84
N VAL A 115 16.19 0.19 0.02
CA VAL A 115 14.81 0.70 0.03
C VAL A 115 13.81 -0.39 -0.33
N SER A 116 14.13 -1.24 -1.31
CA SER A 116 13.28 -2.36 -1.71
C SER A 116 13.15 -3.42 -0.62
N LEU A 117 14.25 -3.80 0.02
CA LEU A 117 14.25 -4.76 1.12
C LEU A 117 13.46 -4.24 2.32
N VAL A 118 13.61 -2.96 2.66
CA VAL A 118 12.82 -2.34 3.74
C VAL A 118 11.34 -2.31 3.36
N TYR A 119 10.99 -1.90 2.14
CA TYR A 119 9.60 -1.86 1.67
C TYR A 119 8.90 -3.21 1.82
N TYR A 120 9.45 -4.26 1.23
CA TYR A 120 8.84 -5.61 1.29
C TYR A 120 8.96 -6.25 2.67
N GLY A 121 10.05 -5.98 3.40
CA GLY A 121 10.22 -6.44 4.78
C GLY A 121 9.18 -5.83 5.74
N MET A 122 8.85 -4.53 5.61
CA MET A 122 7.82 -3.87 6.42
C MET A 122 6.42 -4.39 6.06
N ILE A 123 6.11 -4.62 4.78
CA ILE A 123 4.86 -5.25 4.35
C ILE A 123 4.75 -6.65 4.94
N TRP A 124 5.79 -7.46 4.83
CA TRP A 124 5.82 -8.80 5.41
C TRP A 124 5.60 -8.77 6.93
N HIS A 125 6.28 -7.85 7.63
CA HIS A 125 6.11 -7.68 9.07
C HIS A 125 4.67 -7.32 9.45
N ALA A 126 4.05 -6.39 8.72
CA ALA A 126 2.66 -6.03 8.91
C ALA A 126 1.71 -7.22 8.63
N CYS A 127 1.93 -7.96 7.54
CA CYS A 127 1.19 -9.18 7.24
C CYS A 127 1.31 -10.22 8.36
N ARG A 128 2.52 -10.45 8.88
CA ARG A 128 2.74 -11.35 10.01
C ARG A 128 1.97 -10.93 11.27
N ARG A 129 1.90 -9.62 11.53
CA ARG A 129 1.17 -9.10 12.69
C ARG A 129 -0.35 -9.18 12.56
N PHE A 130 -0.86 -8.93 11.36
CA PHE A 130 -2.31 -8.98 11.12
C PHE A 130 -2.85 -10.40 10.90
N PHE A 131 -2.05 -11.29 10.33
CA PHE A 131 -2.52 -12.59 9.83
C PHE A 131 -1.76 -13.78 10.42
N SER A 132 -0.85 -13.57 11.36
CA SER A 132 0.00 -14.60 11.99
C SER A 132 0.23 -15.88 11.17
N GLU A 133 -0.65 -16.84 11.23
CA GLU A 133 -0.55 -18.15 10.54
C GLU A 133 -0.67 -18.06 9.03
N ASN A 134 -1.45 -17.11 8.54
CA ASN A 134 -1.67 -16.89 7.11
C ASN A 134 -0.75 -15.78 6.52
N THR A 135 0.44 -15.58 7.10
CA THR A 135 1.40 -14.55 6.68
C THR A 135 1.75 -14.64 5.20
N LEU A 136 2.04 -15.83 4.68
CA LEU A 136 2.42 -16.03 3.29
C LEU A 136 1.26 -15.68 2.35
N LEU A 137 0.05 -16.15 2.65
CA LEU A 137 -1.15 -15.81 1.89
C LEU A 137 -1.39 -14.30 1.87
N ALA A 138 -1.31 -13.65 3.04
CA ALA A 138 -1.52 -12.22 3.16
C ALA A 138 -0.46 -11.43 2.37
N PHE A 139 0.79 -11.85 2.43
CA PHE A 139 1.88 -11.22 1.69
C PHE A 139 1.67 -11.36 0.18
N ILE A 140 1.25 -12.53 -0.32
CA ILE A 140 0.95 -12.74 -1.74
C ILE A 140 -0.23 -11.88 -2.21
N VAL A 141 -1.32 -11.83 -1.43
CA VAL A 141 -2.45 -10.96 -1.75
C VAL A 141 -2.02 -9.48 -1.77
N TYR A 142 -1.10 -9.10 -0.89
CA TYR A 142 -0.52 -7.77 -0.92
C TYR A 142 0.32 -7.53 -2.18
N LEU A 143 1.13 -8.50 -2.61
CA LEU A 143 1.92 -8.41 -3.85
C LEU A 143 1.02 -8.29 -5.09
N ALA A 144 -0.15 -8.93 -5.07
CA ALA A 144 -1.13 -8.87 -6.16
C ALA A 144 -1.85 -7.51 -6.30
N ALA A 145 -1.71 -6.58 -5.35
CA ALA A 145 -2.39 -5.28 -5.42
C ALA A 145 -1.78 -4.34 -6.46
N LEU A 146 -2.61 -3.58 -7.17
CA LEU A 146 -2.21 -2.65 -8.24
C LEU A 146 -1.11 -1.67 -7.82
N SER A 147 -1.12 -1.20 -6.58
CA SER A 147 -0.15 -0.21 -6.09
C SER A 147 1.21 -0.80 -5.74
N THR A 148 1.31 -2.09 -5.42
CA THR A 148 2.50 -2.67 -4.79
C THR A 148 3.73 -2.62 -5.69
N PHE A 149 3.60 -3.05 -6.95
CA PHE A 149 4.72 -2.99 -7.90
C PHE A 149 5.12 -1.53 -8.19
N THR A 150 4.14 -0.66 -8.45
CA THR A 150 4.39 0.75 -8.77
C THR A 150 5.06 1.48 -7.60
N TYR A 151 4.63 1.24 -6.37
CA TYR A 151 5.24 1.82 -5.17
C TYR A 151 6.67 1.34 -4.92
N SER A 152 7.01 0.13 -5.36
CA SER A 152 8.38 -0.37 -5.23
C SER A 152 9.32 0.07 -6.37
N THR A 153 8.78 0.64 -7.46
CA THR A 153 9.54 0.99 -8.67
C THR A 153 9.50 2.46 -9.04
N ASN A 154 8.31 3.08 -9.09
CA ASN A 154 8.05 4.44 -9.55
C ASN A 154 7.31 5.30 -8.50
N GLY A 155 7.53 5.11 -7.26
CA GLY A 155 6.92 5.87 -6.16
C GLY A 155 7.58 5.47 -4.87
N ILE A 156 8.91 5.27 -4.91
CA ILE A 156 9.66 4.60 -3.86
C ILE A 156 9.61 5.33 -2.51
N LYS A 157 9.57 6.67 -2.49
CA LYS A 157 9.39 7.45 -1.23
C LYS A 157 8.03 7.13 -0.59
N ALA A 158 6.96 7.29 -1.37
CA ALA A 158 5.60 7.03 -0.91
C ALA A 158 5.41 5.55 -0.55
N GLY A 159 5.95 4.64 -1.35
CA GLY A 159 5.93 3.20 -1.07
C GLY A 159 6.59 2.88 0.26
N LEU A 160 7.82 3.36 0.47
CA LEU A 160 8.54 3.18 1.73
C LEU A 160 7.74 3.73 2.92
N ALA A 161 7.21 4.96 2.80
CA ALA A 161 6.42 5.59 3.85
C ALA A 161 5.16 4.78 4.19
N THR A 162 4.40 4.32 3.17
CA THR A 162 3.19 3.51 3.38
C THR A 162 3.50 2.14 3.97
N SER A 163 4.63 1.50 3.62
CA SER A 163 5.03 0.22 4.22
C SER A 163 5.37 0.36 5.70
N VAL A 164 6.07 1.42 6.09
CA VAL A 164 6.35 1.76 7.51
C VAL A 164 5.04 2.10 8.24
N PHE A 165 4.10 2.80 7.58
CA PHE A 165 2.80 3.09 8.17
C PHE A 165 1.97 1.83 8.43
N LEU A 166 2.04 0.82 7.55
CA LEU A 166 1.40 -0.48 7.81
C LEU A 166 1.91 -1.13 9.09
N VAL A 167 3.21 -0.99 9.37
CA VAL A 167 3.77 -1.45 10.66
C VAL A 167 3.17 -0.65 11.80
N ALA A 168 3.10 0.68 11.71
CA ALA A 168 2.43 1.51 12.71
C ALA A 168 0.98 1.04 12.95
N LEU A 169 0.22 0.85 11.88
CA LEU A 169 -1.17 0.37 11.94
C LEU A 169 -1.29 -1.00 12.57
N SER A 170 -0.32 -1.90 12.36
CA SER A 170 -0.31 -3.23 12.98
C SER A 170 -0.15 -3.21 14.51
N TYR A 171 0.24 -2.06 15.07
CA TYR A 171 0.34 -1.78 16.50
C TYR A 171 -0.74 -0.79 16.99
N TYR A 172 -1.87 -0.67 16.28
CA TYR A 172 -2.90 0.33 16.56
C TYR A 172 -3.44 0.25 18.00
N ASP A 173 -3.38 -0.93 18.64
CA ASP A 173 -3.77 -1.20 20.04
C ASP A 173 -2.73 -0.68 21.05
N LYS A 174 -1.53 -0.30 20.59
CA LYS A 174 -0.41 0.22 21.37
C LYS A 174 -0.04 1.65 20.90
N PRO A 175 -0.80 2.69 21.27
CA PRO A 175 -0.63 4.05 20.75
C PRO A 175 0.78 4.62 20.95
N LEU A 176 1.44 4.25 22.05
CA LEU A 176 2.83 4.66 22.34
C LEU A 176 3.86 4.13 21.33
N ILE A 177 3.55 3.06 20.61
CA ILE A 177 4.38 2.50 19.54
C ILE A 177 3.87 2.98 18.17
N SER A 178 2.59 2.87 17.96
CA SER A 178 1.92 3.14 16.70
C SER A 178 2.04 4.61 16.26
N ILE A 179 1.78 5.57 17.15
CA ILE A 179 1.81 7.00 16.80
C ILE A 179 3.23 7.48 16.43
N PRO A 180 4.31 7.19 17.20
CA PRO A 180 5.66 7.57 16.78
C PRO A 180 6.07 6.99 15.43
N ILE A 181 5.77 5.70 15.17
CA ILE A 181 6.08 5.08 13.87
C ILE A 181 5.25 5.75 12.75
N ALA A 182 3.98 6.05 12.99
CA ALA A 182 3.15 6.76 12.01
C ALA A 182 3.72 8.17 11.71
N LEU A 183 4.16 8.90 12.72
CA LEU A 183 4.76 10.23 12.55
C LEU A 183 6.10 10.18 11.76
N LEU A 184 6.91 9.13 11.94
CA LEU A 184 8.13 8.94 11.15
C LEU A 184 7.85 8.88 9.65
N THR A 185 6.67 8.39 9.24
CA THR A 185 6.32 8.28 7.82
C THR A 185 6.20 9.64 7.13
N TYR A 186 5.86 10.69 7.85
CA TYR A 186 5.85 12.07 7.34
C TYR A 186 7.26 12.52 6.92
N GLY A 187 8.28 12.20 7.70
CA GLY A 187 9.67 12.50 7.33
C GLY A 187 10.20 11.66 6.15
N ILE A 188 9.55 10.53 5.83
CA ILE A 188 9.87 9.73 4.64
C ILE A 188 9.17 10.30 3.41
N HIS A 189 7.88 10.64 3.52
CA HIS A 189 7.09 11.24 2.45
C HIS A 189 6.04 12.20 3.00
N HIS A 190 6.13 13.46 2.61
CA HIS A 190 5.30 14.55 3.11
C HIS A 190 3.77 14.27 3.00
N SER A 191 3.30 13.68 1.89
CA SER A 191 1.88 13.38 1.70
C SER A 191 1.28 12.41 2.72
N MET A 192 2.10 11.73 3.53
CA MET A 192 1.62 10.88 4.63
C MET A 192 0.87 11.66 5.72
N ILE A 193 0.98 12.99 5.74
CA ILE A 193 0.20 13.81 6.67
C ILE A 193 -1.30 13.54 6.55
N LEU A 194 -1.81 13.33 5.33
CA LEU A 194 -3.22 13.02 5.09
C LEU A 194 -3.63 11.68 5.73
N VAL A 195 -2.76 10.68 5.61
CA VAL A 195 -3.00 9.34 6.19
C VAL A 195 -2.87 9.38 7.71
N ILE A 196 -1.90 10.13 8.26
CA ILE A 196 -1.69 10.28 9.70
C ILE A 196 -2.89 10.99 10.34
N VAL A 197 -3.36 12.08 9.75
CA VAL A 197 -4.55 12.80 10.25
C VAL A 197 -5.78 11.90 10.19
N ALA A 198 -5.98 11.17 9.09
CA ALA A 198 -7.06 10.20 8.97
C ALA A 198 -6.96 9.11 10.06
N TYR A 199 -5.76 8.63 10.34
CA TYR A 199 -5.53 7.62 11.38
C TYR A 199 -5.88 8.14 12.78
N ILE A 200 -5.47 9.36 13.13
CA ILE A 200 -5.83 9.99 14.41
C ILE A 200 -7.35 10.14 14.53
N ILE A 201 -8.03 10.57 13.46
CA ILE A 201 -9.49 10.69 13.43
C ILE A 201 -10.15 9.33 13.72
N VAL A 202 -9.65 8.26 13.08
CA VAL A 202 -10.19 6.89 13.25
C VAL A 202 -9.95 6.35 14.67
N LEU A 203 -8.84 6.69 15.30
CA LEU A 203 -8.58 6.30 16.69
C LEU A 203 -9.56 6.99 17.68
N LEU A 204 -9.98 8.22 17.38
CA LEU A 204 -10.92 8.99 18.18
C LEU A 204 -12.39 8.62 17.90
N PHE A 205 -12.75 8.48 16.62
CA PHE A 205 -14.13 8.22 16.18
C PHE A 205 -14.21 6.82 15.56
N LYS A 206 -14.83 5.87 16.28
CA LYS A 206 -14.77 4.43 15.93
C LYS A 206 -15.98 3.90 15.17
N ASN A 207 -17.07 4.71 15.04
CA ASN A 207 -18.32 4.22 14.45
C ASN A 207 -18.22 4.16 12.91
N PRO A 208 -18.27 2.97 12.29
CA PRO A 208 -18.11 2.81 10.85
C PRO A 208 -19.21 3.49 10.03
N LYS A 209 -20.40 3.72 10.59
CA LYS A 209 -21.51 4.40 9.88
C LYS A 209 -21.11 5.76 9.32
N TYR A 210 -20.33 6.54 10.08
CA TYR A 210 -19.89 7.86 9.64
C TYR A 210 -18.95 7.77 8.45
N TYR A 211 -18.04 6.80 8.43
CA TYR A 211 -17.07 6.62 7.36
C TYR A 211 -17.72 6.13 6.06
N PHE A 212 -18.70 5.23 6.15
CA PHE A 212 -19.52 4.86 5.00
C PHE A 212 -20.32 6.05 4.47
N GLY A 213 -20.89 6.88 5.35
CA GLY A 213 -21.57 8.11 4.96
C GLY A 213 -20.64 9.09 4.23
N ILE A 214 -19.44 9.33 4.79
CA ILE A 214 -18.41 10.18 4.16
C ILE A 214 -18.03 9.62 2.79
N TRP A 215 -17.81 8.30 2.67
CA TRP A 215 -17.44 7.66 1.41
C TRP A 215 -18.52 7.84 0.32
N ILE A 216 -19.80 7.64 0.67
CA ILE A 216 -20.93 7.83 -0.25
C ILE A 216 -21.05 9.31 -0.66
N VAL A 217 -20.93 10.24 0.27
CA VAL A 217 -20.99 11.68 -0.02
C VAL A 217 -19.83 12.10 -0.93
N SER A 218 -18.61 11.61 -0.66
CA SER A 218 -17.44 11.87 -1.51
C SER A 218 -17.61 11.31 -2.93
N PHE A 219 -18.22 10.12 -3.05
CA PHE A 219 -18.57 9.56 -4.36
C PHE A 219 -19.57 10.44 -5.12
N ILE A 220 -20.61 10.95 -4.45
CA ILE A 220 -21.60 11.83 -5.06
C ILE A 220 -20.93 13.15 -5.51
N ILE A 221 -20.07 13.74 -4.68
CA ILE A 221 -19.31 14.96 -5.00
C ILE A 221 -18.44 14.73 -6.24
N ALA A 222 -17.72 13.60 -6.31
CA ALA A 222 -16.92 13.23 -7.46
C ALA A 222 -17.78 13.03 -8.71
N ALA A 223 -18.93 12.32 -8.61
CA ALA A 223 -19.85 12.10 -9.72
C ALA A 223 -20.46 13.39 -10.26
N LEU A 224 -20.67 14.39 -9.39
CA LEU A 224 -21.14 15.74 -9.77
C LEU A 224 -20.03 16.65 -10.30
N HIS A 225 -18.79 16.14 -10.44
CA HIS A 225 -17.63 16.88 -10.92
C HIS A 225 -17.29 18.14 -10.08
N ILE A 226 -17.48 18.07 -8.77
CA ILE A 226 -17.17 19.19 -7.87
C ILE A 226 -15.69 19.10 -7.48
N THR A 227 -14.86 20.01 -8.03
CA THR A 227 -13.39 19.98 -7.90
C THR A 227 -12.84 20.94 -6.82
N TRP A 228 -13.70 21.69 -6.15
CA TRP A 228 -13.28 22.67 -5.14
C TRP A 228 -12.34 22.09 -4.07
N PHE A 229 -12.56 20.86 -3.67
CA PHE A 229 -11.75 20.16 -2.64
C PHE A 229 -10.29 19.98 -3.05
N GLN A 230 -9.96 19.92 -4.35
CA GLN A 230 -8.58 19.81 -4.82
C GLN A 230 -7.73 21.01 -4.37
N HIS A 231 -8.30 22.22 -4.44
CA HIS A 231 -7.63 23.44 -3.97
C HIS A 231 -7.38 23.41 -2.46
N TYR A 232 -8.32 22.86 -1.68
CA TYR A 232 -8.17 22.73 -0.25
C TYR A 232 -7.05 21.72 0.11
N PHE A 233 -7.04 20.56 -0.53
CA PHE A 233 -6.03 19.53 -0.27
C PHE A 233 -4.64 19.87 -0.82
N ALA A 234 -4.53 20.76 -1.80
CA ALA A 234 -3.24 21.23 -2.30
C ALA A 234 -2.39 21.91 -1.20
N GLY A 235 -3.02 22.52 -0.21
CA GLY A 235 -2.33 23.13 0.93
C GLY A 235 -1.69 22.11 1.91
N PHE A 236 -1.99 20.82 1.76
CA PHE A 236 -1.46 19.75 2.62
C PHE A 236 -0.39 18.87 1.94
N THR A 237 0.08 19.26 0.75
CA THR A 237 1.10 18.53 0.00
C THR A 237 2.32 19.40 -0.26
N ASP A 238 3.43 18.78 -0.68
CA ASP A 238 4.59 19.50 -1.20
C ASP A 238 4.25 20.25 -2.50
N GLU A 239 5.19 21.07 -3.00
CA GLU A 239 4.99 21.86 -4.23
C GLU A 239 4.63 20.98 -5.43
N HIS A 240 5.24 19.79 -5.54
CA HIS A 240 4.92 18.85 -6.62
C HIS A 240 3.51 18.29 -6.50
N GLY A 241 3.09 17.87 -5.30
CA GLY A 241 1.74 17.40 -5.04
C GLY A 241 0.69 18.49 -5.28
N ALA A 242 0.96 19.71 -4.82
CA ALA A 242 0.09 20.87 -5.09
C ALA A 242 -0.04 21.15 -6.59
N SER A 243 1.08 21.08 -7.34
CA SER A 243 1.06 21.24 -8.80
C SER A 243 0.20 20.19 -9.52
N TYR A 244 0.17 18.95 -9.02
CA TYR A 244 -0.68 17.88 -9.56
C TYR A 244 -2.16 18.12 -9.26
N LEU A 245 -2.49 18.58 -8.05
CA LEU A 245 -3.87 18.88 -7.65
C LEU A 245 -4.45 20.08 -8.40
N LEU A 246 -3.63 21.09 -8.68
CA LEU A 246 -4.04 22.36 -9.30
C LEU A 246 -3.83 22.40 -10.82
N SER A 247 -3.29 21.33 -11.42
CA SER A 247 -3.03 21.26 -12.85
C SER A 247 -4.31 21.43 -13.67
N SER A 248 -4.21 22.16 -14.79
CA SER A 248 -5.28 22.28 -15.79
C SER A 248 -5.53 20.97 -16.58
N ARG A 249 -4.59 20.02 -16.56
CA ARG A 249 -4.76 18.69 -17.14
C ARG A 249 -5.46 17.79 -16.12
N ASN A 250 -6.76 17.80 -16.11
CA ASN A 250 -7.54 16.96 -15.22
C ASN A 250 -7.65 15.54 -15.79
N SER A 251 -7.56 14.54 -14.91
CA SER A 251 -8.03 13.19 -15.24
C SER A 251 -9.56 13.20 -15.38
N GLY A 252 -10.11 12.36 -16.23
CA GLY A 252 -11.56 12.15 -16.31
C GLY A 252 -12.12 11.44 -15.07
N PHE A 253 -13.43 11.20 -15.05
CA PHE A 253 -14.07 10.38 -14.04
C PHE A 253 -13.55 8.94 -14.11
N ARG A 254 -12.83 8.48 -13.09
CA ARG A 254 -12.11 7.20 -13.07
C ARG A 254 -12.99 6.09 -12.50
N ILE A 255 -13.96 5.65 -13.32
CA ILE A 255 -14.87 4.55 -12.95
C ILE A 255 -14.11 3.24 -12.65
N ASP A 256 -13.04 2.97 -13.35
CA ASP A 256 -12.14 1.83 -13.14
C ASP A 256 -11.55 1.82 -11.71
N PHE A 257 -11.07 2.96 -11.24
CA PHE A 257 -10.51 3.12 -9.90
C PHE A 257 -11.60 3.07 -8.81
N ILE A 258 -12.80 3.59 -9.12
CA ILE A 258 -13.94 3.49 -8.21
C ILE A 258 -14.35 2.04 -8.04
N LEU A 259 -14.49 1.27 -9.13
CA LEU A 259 -14.85 -0.13 -9.08
C LEU A 259 -13.83 -0.94 -8.28
N TYR A 260 -12.54 -0.71 -8.49
CA TYR A 260 -11.50 -1.33 -7.69
C TYR A 260 -11.64 -0.97 -6.21
N SER A 261 -11.72 0.32 -5.88
CA SER A 261 -11.83 0.81 -4.51
C SER A 261 -13.10 0.34 -3.79
N ALA A 262 -14.19 0.11 -4.52
CA ALA A 262 -15.48 -0.24 -3.96
C ALA A 262 -15.55 -1.70 -3.45
N VAL A 263 -14.71 -2.60 -3.96
CA VAL A 263 -14.76 -4.03 -3.56
C VAL A 263 -14.63 -4.21 -2.05
N PRO A 264 -13.56 -3.72 -1.36
CA PRO A 264 -13.46 -3.85 0.09
C PRO A 264 -14.52 -3.03 0.83
N VAL A 265 -15.05 -1.95 0.24
CA VAL A 265 -16.16 -1.16 0.82
C VAL A 265 -17.44 -1.99 0.87
N PHE A 266 -17.82 -2.67 -0.20
CA PHE A 266 -19.00 -3.54 -0.23
C PHE A 266 -18.86 -4.72 0.72
N ILE A 267 -17.70 -5.39 0.72
CA ILE A 267 -17.44 -6.48 1.67
C ILE A 267 -17.56 -5.96 3.11
N GLY A 268 -16.91 -4.83 3.40
CA GLY A 268 -16.97 -4.19 4.71
C GLY A 268 -18.39 -3.82 5.13
N TYR A 269 -19.20 -3.31 4.21
CA TYR A 269 -20.60 -2.99 4.48
C TYR A 269 -21.41 -4.23 4.87
N PHE A 270 -21.32 -5.29 4.08
CA PHE A 270 -22.05 -6.53 4.37
C PHE A 270 -21.63 -7.16 5.69
N LEU A 271 -20.33 -7.21 5.96
CA LEU A 271 -19.81 -7.79 7.19
C LEU A 271 -20.22 -6.97 8.42
N THR A 272 -20.15 -5.65 8.33
CA THR A 272 -20.45 -4.75 9.46
C THR A 272 -21.95 -4.67 9.74
N PHE A 273 -22.80 -4.54 8.72
CA PHE A 273 -24.21 -4.23 8.91
C PHE A 273 -25.16 -5.44 8.73
N LYS A 274 -24.85 -6.34 7.81
CA LYS A 274 -25.68 -7.52 7.55
C LYS A 274 -25.27 -8.69 8.45
N TYR A 275 -23.98 -9.03 8.48
CA TYR A 275 -23.46 -10.14 9.29
C TYR A 275 -23.14 -9.72 10.74
N LYS A 276 -23.13 -8.42 11.03
CA LYS A 276 -22.86 -7.84 12.37
C LYS A 276 -21.57 -8.35 12.99
N VAL A 277 -20.55 -8.53 12.18
CA VAL A 277 -19.23 -8.96 12.63
C VAL A 277 -18.60 -7.85 13.47
N ILE A 278 -18.28 -8.15 14.72
CA ILE A 278 -17.68 -7.20 15.67
C ILE A 278 -16.18 -7.48 15.78
N SER A 279 -15.38 -6.61 15.18
CA SER A 279 -13.91 -6.64 15.31
C SER A 279 -13.38 -5.23 15.39
N ARG A 280 -12.70 -4.91 16.49
CA ARG A 280 -12.08 -3.58 16.67
C ARG A 280 -10.98 -3.36 15.64
N THR A 281 -10.16 -4.38 15.36
CA THR A 281 -9.08 -4.32 14.38
C THR A 281 -9.64 -4.04 13.00
N TYR A 282 -10.61 -4.86 12.57
CA TYR A 282 -11.21 -4.71 11.25
C TYR A 282 -11.86 -3.33 11.07
N ASN A 283 -12.64 -2.89 12.06
CA ASN A 283 -13.28 -1.57 12.01
C ASN A 283 -12.25 -0.43 11.91
N THR A 284 -11.11 -0.52 12.62
CA THR A 284 -10.05 0.48 12.52
C THR A 284 -9.45 0.54 11.12
N ILE A 285 -9.11 -0.62 10.54
CA ILE A 285 -8.51 -0.72 9.20
C ILE A 285 -9.50 -0.25 8.13
N LEU A 286 -10.76 -0.70 8.22
CA LEU A 286 -11.83 -0.35 7.28
C LEU A 286 -12.15 1.15 7.33
N ASN A 287 -12.30 1.72 8.52
CA ASN A 287 -12.58 3.15 8.69
C ASN A 287 -11.46 4.02 8.11
N LEU A 288 -10.19 3.62 8.33
CA LEU A 288 -9.04 4.31 7.76
C LEU A 288 -9.05 4.24 6.23
N TYR A 289 -9.33 3.05 5.68
CA TYR A 289 -9.46 2.87 4.24
C TYR A 289 -10.58 3.75 3.66
N LEU A 290 -11.76 3.71 4.26
CA LEU A 290 -12.91 4.52 3.82
C LEU A 290 -12.59 6.01 3.82
N LEU A 291 -11.93 6.51 4.88
CA LEU A 291 -11.61 7.94 5.01
C LEU A 291 -10.54 8.37 4.01
N THR A 292 -9.44 7.62 3.89
CA THR A 292 -8.36 7.94 2.93
C THR A 292 -8.82 7.79 1.48
N ASN A 293 -9.67 6.80 1.18
CA ASN A 293 -10.26 6.64 -0.15
C ASN A 293 -11.26 7.76 -0.48
N SER A 294 -11.98 8.28 0.51
CA SER A 294 -12.84 9.45 0.34
C SER A 294 -12.03 10.70 -0.05
N VAL A 295 -10.86 10.92 0.56
CA VAL A 295 -9.96 12.02 0.18
C VAL A 295 -9.54 11.88 -1.29
N TRP A 296 -9.17 10.67 -1.73
CA TRP A 296 -8.87 10.43 -3.15
C TRP A 296 -10.05 10.78 -4.06
N MET A 297 -11.28 10.36 -3.74
CA MET A 297 -12.46 10.67 -4.56
C MET A 297 -12.69 12.17 -4.70
N LEU A 298 -12.49 12.94 -3.63
CA LEU A 298 -12.59 14.41 -3.67
C LEU A 298 -11.49 15.07 -4.52
N CYS A 299 -10.37 14.34 -4.77
CA CYS A 299 -9.25 14.77 -5.61
C CYS A 299 -9.15 13.98 -6.93
N MET A 300 -10.21 13.30 -7.35
CA MET A 300 -10.18 12.35 -8.48
C MET A 300 -9.74 12.99 -9.80
N TYR A 301 -10.09 14.25 -10.02
CA TYR A 301 -9.81 14.96 -11.28
C TYR A 301 -8.41 15.56 -11.35
N SER A 302 -7.59 15.38 -10.32
CA SER A 302 -6.21 15.86 -10.32
C SER A 302 -5.34 15.11 -11.34
N ASN A 303 -4.26 15.74 -11.78
CA ASN A 303 -3.24 15.07 -12.55
C ASN A 303 -2.59 13.96 -11.69
N PHE A 304 -2.20 12.84 -12.29
CA PHE A 304 -1.66 11.68 -11.56
C PHE A 304 -2.53 11.20 -10.40
N THR A 305 -3.85 11.22 -10.58
CA THR A 305 -4.85 10.81 -9.56
C THR A 305 -4.57 9.42 -8.95
N ASN A 306 -3.89 8.53 -9.69
CA ASN A 306 -3.44 7.24 -9.18
C ASN A 306 -2.48 7.37 -7.98
N ARG A 307 -1.60 8.38 -7.96
CA ARG A 307 -0.69 8.62 -6.82
C ARG A 307 -1.44 8.96 -5.54
N ILE A 308 -2.56 9.69 -5.66
CA ILE A 308 -3.43 10.01 -4.52
C ILE A 308 -4.25 8.77 -4.12
N ALA A 309 -4.77 8.00 -5.09
CA ALA A 309 -5.48 6.76 -4.82
C ALA A 309 -4.61 5.77 -4.03
N TYR A 310 -3.31 5.71 -4.31
CA TYR A 310 -2.35 4.84 -3.63
C TYR A 310 -2.24 5.14 -2.13
N LEU A 311 -2.55 6.36 -1.66
CA LEU A 311 -2.61 6.69 -0.23
C LEU A 311 -3.77 5.99 0.51
N SER A 312 -4.69 5.36 -0.21
CA SER A 312 -5.69 4.45 0.35
C SER A 312 -5.44 2.98 -0.07
N TRP A 313 -4.95 2.75 -1.30
CA TRP A 313 -4.83 1.40 -1.86
C TRP A 313 -3.73 0.54 -1.22
N PHE A 314 -2.77 1.13 -0.53
CA PHE A 314 -1.83 0.34 0.28
C PHE A 314 -2.53 -0.40 1.44
N LEU A 315 -3.71 0.05 1.87
CA LEU A 315 -4.56 -0.62 2.86
C LEU A 315 -5.46 -1.70 2.25
N TYR A 316 -5.73 -1.59 0.94
CA TYR A 316 -6.69 -2.43 0.22
C TYR A 316 -6.51 -3.93 0.49
N PRO A 317 -5.30 -4.53 0.35
CA PRO A 317 -5.13 -5.97 0.55
C PRO A 317 -5.46 -6.42 1.97
N ILE A 318 -5.13 -5.59 2.97
CA ILE A 318 -5.39 -5.92 4.38
C ILE A 318 -6.89 -5.80 4.68
N VAL A 319 -7.55 -4.74 4.22
CA VAL A 319 -9.01 -4.57 4.38
C VAL A 319 -9.77 -5.70 3.71
N LEU A 320 -9.32 -6.11 2.51
CA LEU A 320 -9.93 -7.20 1.74
C LEU A 320 -9.80 -8.54 2.45
N LEU A 321 -8.59 -8.88 2.89
CA LEU A 321 -8.26 -10.22 3.38
C LEU A 321 -8.61 -10.43 4.86
N TYR A 322 -8.47 -9.37 5.70
CA TYR A 322 -8.58 -9.50 7.15
C TYR A 322 -9.89 -10.19 7.60
N PRO A 323 -11.08 -9.80 7.12
CA PRO A 323 -12.32 -10.43 7.55
C PRO A 323 -12.49 -11.85 7.00
N LEU A 324 -11.82 -12.17 5.90
CA LEU A 324 -11.92 -13.47 5.25
C LEU A 324 -11.08 -14.55 5.93
N VAL A 325 -10.04 -14.14 6.67
CA VAL A 325 -9.08 -15.04 7.30
C VAL A 325 -9.19 -15.02 8.83
N ASN A 326 -9.44 -13.85 9.43
CA ASN A 326 -9.40 -13.70 10.89
C ASN A 326 -10.78 -13.69 11.57
N LEU A 327 -11.88 -13.63 10.81
CA LEU A 327 -13.23 -13.52 11.35
C LEU A 327 -14.11 -14.62 10.75
N TYR A 328 -14.83 -15.33 11.63
CA TYR A 328 -15.81 -16.31 11.16
C TYR A 328 -17.16 -15.64 10.91
N TRP A 329 -17.73 -15.80 9.71
CA TRP A 329 -19.02 -15.20 9.32
C TRP A 329 -19.85 -16.08 8.37
N SER A 330 -19.30 -17.17 7.81
CA SER A 330 -20.00 -18.09 6.92
C SER A 330 -19.32 -19.45 6.86
N GLU A 331 -20.10 -20.52 6.77
CA GLU A 331 -19.59 -21.88 6.56
C GLU A 331 -18.87 -22.05 5.20
N ASN A 332 -19.22 -21.24 4.21
CA ASN A 332 -18.63 -21.27 2.87
C ASN A 332 -17.49 -20.24 2.70
N GLN A 333 -16.92 -19.75 3.79
CA GLN A 333 -15.95 -18.66 3.80
C GLN A 333 -14.69 -19.00 2.99
N ASP A 334 -14.17 -20.23 3.06
CA ASP A 334 -13.00 -20.67 2.27
C ASP A 334 -13.23 -20.58 0.77
N ARG A 335 -14.45 -20.90 0.32
CA ARG A 335 -14.81 -20.77 -1.08
C ARG A 335 -14.85 -19.30 -1.53
N TYR A 336 -15.41 -18.42 -0.70
CA TYR A 336 -15.41 -16.98 -0.98
C TYR A 336 -14.01 -16.39 -0.96
N LEU A 337 -13.14 -16.85 -0.04
CA LEU A 337 -11.74 -16.44 0.02
C LEU A 337 -11.03 -16.73 -1.30
N ASN A 338 -11.14 -17.95 -1.84
CA ASN A 338 -10.53 -18.30 -3.13
C ASN A 338 -11.06 -17.43 -4.28
N TYR A 339 -12.38 -17.21 -4.37
CA TYR A 339 -12.93 -16.32 -5.40
C TYR A 339 -12.41 -14.89 -5.30
N ILE A 340 -12.26 -14.37 -4.09
CA ILE A 340 -11.78 -13.01 -3.86
C ILE A 340 -10.29 -12.91 -4.18
N ILE A 341 -9.46 -13.89 -3.81
CA ILE A 341 -8.02 -13.91 -4.13
C ILE A 341 -7.81 -13.93 -5.65
N PHE A 342 -8.47 -14.86 -6.35
CA PHE A 342 -8.35 -14.96 -7.81
C PHE A 342 -9.00 -13.79 -8.53
N GLY A 343 -10.10 -13.25 -8.02
CA GLY A 343 -10.72 -12.02 -8.55
C GLY A 343 -9.81 -10.80 -8.40
N HIS A 344 -9.16 -10.65 -7.25
CA HIS A 344 -8.21 -9.57 -6.98
C HIS A 344 -6.98 -9.66 -7.90
N LEU A 345 -6.35 -10.82 -7.99
CA LEU A 345 -5.23 -11.04 -8.90
C LEU A 345 -5.64 -10.90 -10.36
N GLY A 346 -6.78 -11.48 -10.74
CA GLY A 346 -7.33 -11.38 -12.11
C GLY A 346 -7.61 -9.94 -12.52
N PHE A 347 -8.13 -9.11 -11.61
CA PHE A 347 -8.32 -7.70 -11.88
C PHE A 347 -6.98 -6.97 -12.12
N THR A 348 -5.97 -7.25 -11.31
CA THR A 348 -4.64 -6.66 -11.51
C THR A 348 -4.01 -7.08 -12.85
N LEU A 349 -4.12 -8.37 -13.21
CA LEU A 349 -3.67 -8.86 -14.52
C LEU A 349 -4.42 -8.19 -15.67
N PHE A 350 -5.74 -8.05 -15.56
CA PHE A 350 -6.55 -7.37 -16.57
C PHE A 350 -6.14 -5.90 -16.73
N MET A 351 -5.99 -5.16 -15.63
CA MET A 351 -5.58 -3.75 -15.66
C MET A 351 -4.17 -3.58 -16.24
N THR A 352 -3.28 -4.54 -16.00
CA THR A 352 -1.88 -4.45 -16.46
C THR A 352 -1.70 -4.83 -17.92
N PHE A 353 -2.42 -5.86 -18.42
CA PHE A 353 -2.15 -6.44 -19.75
C PHE A 353 -3.23 -6.12 -20.79
N VAL A 354 -4.41 -5.71 -20.38
CA VAL A 354 -5.55 -5.49 -21.29
C VAL A 354 -5.97 -4.04 -21.34
N TYR A 355 -5.98 -3.37 -20.18
CA TYR A 355 -6.54 -2.02 -20.04
C TYR A 355 -5.48 -0.91 -20.16
N SER A 356 -4.21 -1.18 -19.87
CA SER A 356 -3.10 -0.19 -19.85
C SER A 356 -2.67 0.27 -21.25
#